data_237979a46e5375d042937f0bcaefef7a
#
_entry.id   237979a46e5375d042937f0bcaefef7a
#
_cell.length_a   1.000
_cell.length_b   1.000
_cell.length_c   1.000
_cell.angle_alpha   90.00
_cell.angle_beta   90.00
_cell.angle_gamma   90.00
#
_symmetry.space_group_name_H-M   'P 1'
#
loop_
_entity.id
_entity.type
_entity.pdbx_description
1 polymer ?
#
loop_
_entity_poly.entity_id
_entity_poly.type
_entity_poly.pdbx_seq_one_letter_code
_entity_poly.pdbx_strand_id
1 'polypeptide(L)'
;MRKKVTVVGAGNVGATAAMRLAEKELADVVLIDVLEGIPAGKALDLTEAAPIEKHDSKVHGATGDYSAAKDSDIVIITAGIPRKPGMSRDDLLSTNMGIMKSVVTEVAKAAPDSILIIVSNPLDAMCHVAMDASGFPKERVIGMAGVLDSARFRAFIAMELDVSAENTHAFVLGGHGDTMVPLPRYSTVAGIPITELISKERIEALVERTRNGGAEIVGLLKTGSAYYAPASAAVEMAEAIIRDKKKILPCAVYLDGEYGIRDLFIGVPVKLGEKGAEQVIEIELTDEESEALHASAAAVQGLVDDIKRLG
;
A
#
# COMPACT_ATOMS: atom_id res chain seq x y z
N MET A 1 10.71 14.95 19.80
CA MET A 1 10.33 15.64 18.53
C MET A 1 9.20 14.83 17.94
N ARG A 2 8.18 15.46 17.34
CA ARG A 2 7.10 14.73 16.66
C ARG A 2 7.70 14.04 15.43
N LYS A 3 7.24 12.84 15.09
CA LYS A 3 7.64 12.13 13.88
C LYS A 3 7.25 12.93 12.64
N LYS A 4 7.93 12.72 11.53
CA LYS A 4 7.67 13.38 10.25
C LYS A 4 7.37 12.36 9.16
N VAL A 5 6.27 12.56 8.45
CA VAL A 5 5.90 11.73 7.30
C VAL A 5 5.78 12.62 6.07
N THR A 6 6.49 12.25 5.01
CA THR A 6 6.30 12.88 3.70
C THR A 6 5.39 12.02 2.84
N VAL A 7 4.42 12.65 2.19
CA VAL A 7 3.55 12.01 1.19
C VAL A 7 3.87 12.62 -0.18
N VAL A 8 4.35 11.81 -1.10
CA VAL A 8 4.64 12.22 -2.48
C VAL A 8 3.50 11.82 -3.40
N GLY A 9 2.89 12.81 -4.02
CA GLY A 9 1.65 12.72 -4.78
C GLY A 9 0.50 13.36 -3.99
N ALA A 10 0.06 14.56 -4.35
CA ALA A 10 -1.06 15.27 -3.73
C ALA A 10 -2.41 14.97 -4.40
N GLY A 11 -2.53 13.83 -5.07
CA GLY A 11 -3.80 13.32 -5.59
C GLY A 11 -4.76 12.91 -4.46
N ASN A 12 -5.85 12.22 -4.83
CA ASN A 12 -6.86 11.83 -3.84
C ASN A 12 -6.31 10.89 -2.75
N VAL A 13 -5.50 9.90 -3.12
CA VAL A 13 -4.90 8.96 -2.15
C VAL A 13 -3.95 9.69 -1.21
N GLY A 14 -3.00 10.46 -1.76
CA GLY A 14 -1.99 11.14 -0.94
C GLY A 14 -2.57 12.21 -0.04
N ALA A 15 -3.51 13.02 -0.52
CA ALA A 15 -4.18 14.02 0.31
C ALA A 15 -5.01 13.39 1.44
N THR A 16 -5.71 12.27 1.15
CA THR A 16 -6.44 11.53 2.18
C THR A 16 -5.49 10.89 3.21
N ALA A 17 -4.33 10.39 2.77
CA ALA A 17 -3.31 9.87 3.69
C ALA A 17 -2.76 10.99 4.58
N ALA A 18 -2.43 12.17 4.01
CA ALA A 18 -1.98 13.34 4.75
C ALA A 18 -3.00 13.77 5.83
N MET A 19 -4.28 13.85 5.45
CA MET A 19 -5.38 14.16 6.36
C MET A 19 -5.42 13.16 7.53
N ARG A 20 -5.45 11.85 7.25
CA ARG A 20 -5.53 10.82 8.30
C ARG A 20 -4.31 10.77 9.21
N LEU A 21 -3.11 11.04 8.68
CA LEU A 21 -1.88 11.15 9.48
C LEU A 21 -1.98 12.32 10.45
N ALA A 22 -2.48 13.47 9.99
CA ALA A 22 -2.65 14.67 10.79
C ALA A 22 -3.73 14.50 11.86
N GLU A 23 -4.94 14.08 11.50
CA GLU A 23 -6.07 13.86 12.42
C GLU A 23 -5.78 12.83 13.52
N LYS A 24 -5.01 11.79 13.18
CA LYS A 24 -4.55 10.79 14.17
C LYS A 24 -3.35 11.25 15.00
N GLU A 25 -2.83 12.43 14.75
CA GLU A 25 -1.63 12.99 15.38
C GLU A 25 -0.41 12.05 15.33
N LEU A 26 -0.27 11.30 14.25
CA LEU A 26 0.83 10.35 14.08
C LEU A 26 2.15 11.07 13.79
N ALA A 27 2.11 12.15 13.02
CA ALA A 27 3.30 12.86 12.57
C ALA A 27 2.97 14.30 12.13
N ASP A 28 3.98 15.14 12.00
CA ASP A 28 3.92 16.30 11.11
C ASP A 28 4.03 15.81 9.67
N VAL A 29 3.27 16.41 8.75
CA VAL A 29 3.10 15.90 7.38
C VAL A 29 3.64 16.90 6.37
N VAL A 30 4.43 16.40 5.41
CA VAL A 30 4.80 17.13 4.21
C VAL A 30 4.10 16.49 3.00
N LEU A 31 3.37 17.29 2.24
CA LEU A 31 2.70 16.86 1.02
C LEU A 31 3.45 17.44 -0.20
N ILE A 32 4.00 16.58 -1.05
CA ILE A 32 4.77 16.99 -2.24
C ILE A 32 4.02 16.60 -3.51
N ASP A 33 3.95 17.50 -4.47
CA ASP A 33 3.47 17.22 -5.82
C ASP A 33 4.19 18.11 -6.84
N VAL A 34 4.20 17.71 -8.10
CA VAL A 34 4.76 18.51 -9.19
C VAL A 34 3.79 19.58 -9.70
N LEU A 35 2.49 19.45 -9.38
CA LEU A 35 1.46 20.40 -9.81
C LEU A 35 1.49 21.65 -8.95
N GLU A 36 1.75 22.80 -9.59
CA GLU A 36 1.84 24.10 -8.93
C GLU A 36 0.61 24.41 -8.07
N GLY A 37 0.85 24.81 -6.82
CA GLY A 37 -0.18 25.22 -5.87
C GLY A 37 -1.02 24.09 -5.25
N ILE A 38 -1.11 22.92 -5.88
CA ILE A 38 -1.97 21.81 -5.39
C ILE A 38 -1.56 21.33 -3.99
N PRO A 39 -0.28 20.98 -3.71
CA PRO A 39 0.09 20.56 -2.37
C PRO A 39 -0.06 21.67 -1.33
N ALA A 40 0.26 22.91 -1.68
CA ALA A 40 0.13 24.06 -0.78
C ALA A 40 -1.34 24.34 -0.43
N GLY A 41 -2.23 24.36 -1.42
CA GLY A 41 -3.67 24.56 -1.20
C GLY A 41 -4.28 23.49 -0.29
N LYS A 42 -3.98 22.21 -0.56
CA LYS A 42 -4.48 21.10 0.28
C LYS A 42 -3.88 21.11 1.69
N ALA A 43 -2.62 21.47 1.84
CA ALA A 43 -2.00 21.60 3.15
C ALA A 43 -2.60 22.75 3.97
N LEU A 44 -2.94 23.87 3.32
CA LEU A 44 -3.61 25.00 3.97
C LEU A 44 -5.02 24.60 4.43
N ASP A 45 -5.82 23.95 3.57
CA ASP A 45 -7.16 23.47 3.88
C ASP A 45 -7.15 22.50 5.08
N LEU A 46 -6.21 21.54 5.10
CA LEU A 46 -6.00 20.63 6.25
C LEU A 46 -5.57 21.37 7.52
N THR A 47 -4.78 22.45 7.39
CA THR A 47 -4.38 23.29 8.53
C THR A 47 -5.56 24.07 9.08
N GLU A 48 -6.46 24.56 8.21
CA GLU A 48 -7.69 25.26 8.61
C GLU A 48 -8.70 24.30 9.28
N ALA A 49 -8.69 23.01 8.92
CA ALA A 49 -9.51 21.98 9.56
C ALA A 49 -9.00 21.63 10.98
N ALA A 50 -7.71 21.80 11.28
CA ALA A 50 -7.08 21.36 12.51
C ALA A 50 -7.78 21.86 13.81
N PRO A 51 -8.24 23.12 13.93
CA PRO A 51 -8.95 23.57 15.14
C PRO A 51 -10.30 22.87 15.36
N ILE A 52 -10.94 22.43 14.28
CA ILE A 52 -12.24 21.73 14.29
C ILE A 52 -12.02 20.26 14.65
N GLU A 53 -11.06 19.62 13.98
CA GLU A 53 -10.68 18.21 14.18
C GLU A 53 -9.84 17.98 15.45
N LYS A 54 -9.38 19.06 16.11
CA LYS A 54 -8.67 19.07 17.40
C LYS A 54 -7.35 18.32 17.37
N HIS A 55 -6.48 18.64 16.39
CA HIS A 55 -5.12 18.13 16.31
C HIS A 55 -4.11 19.28 16.15
N ASP A 56 -2.86 19.03 16.58
CA ASP A 56 -1.74 19.97 16.48
C ASP A 56 -0.66 19.53 15.47
N SER A 57 -0.94 18.53 14.64
CA SER A 57 -0.04 18.12 13.56
C SER A 57 0.09 19.23 12.53
N LYS A 58 1.34 19.53 12.15
CA LYS A 58 1.61 20.52 11.10
C LYS A 58 1.52 19.84 9.74
N VAL A 59 0.85 20.51 8.81
CA VAL A 59 0.78 20.05 7.41
C VAL A 59 1.41 21.11 6.51
N HIS A 60 2.40 20.72 5.73
CA HIS A 60 3.11 21.60 4.81
C HIS A 60 3.03 21.07 3.37
N GLY A 61 2.76 21.94 2.40
CA GLY A 61 2.74 21.62 0.97
C GLY A 61 3.96 22.17 0.25
N ALA A 62 4.60 21.35 -0.58
CA ALA A 62 5.76 21.73 -1.38
C ALA A 62 5.57 21.32 -2.84
N THR A 63 5.75 22.27 -3.77
CA THR A 63 5.64 22.00 -5.21
C THR A 63 7.03 21.71 -5.79
N GLY A 64 7.26 20.47 -6.23
CA GLY A 64 8.50 20.03 -6.88
C GLY A 64 9.75 20.09 -5.99
N ASP A 65 9.61 20.47 -4.73
CA ASP A 65 10.72 20.59 -3.78
C ASP A 65 10.82 19.37 -2.86
N TYR A 66 11.64 18.41 -3.26
CA TYR A 66 11.90 17.21 -2.47
C TYR A 66 12.79 17.45 -1.24
N SER A 67 13.47 18.61 -1.14
CA SER A 67 14.24 18.97 0.05
C SER A 67 13.34 19.10 1.29
N ALA A 68 12.06 19.39 1.07
CA ALA A 68 11.05 19.40 2.13
C ALA A 68 10.87 18.01 2.81
N ALA A 69 11.25 16.91 2.16
CA ALA A 69 11.24 15.57 2.76
C ALA A 69 12.38 15.34 3.76
N LYS A 70 13.31 16.28 3.90
CA LYS A 70 14.46 16.13 4.81
C LYS A 70 14.02 15.68 6.20
N ASP A 71 14.76 14.73 6.77
CA ASP A 71 14.54 14.15 8.11
C ASP A 71 13.16 13.48 8.28
N SER A 72 12.53 13.01 7.20
CA SER A 72 11.31 12.20 7.29
C SER A 72 11.61 10.81 7.82
N ASP A 73 10.82 10.35 8.79
CA ASP A 73 10.87 8.96 9.29
C ASP A 73 10.28 7.98 8.26
N ILE A 74 9.22 8.41 7.56
CA ILE A 74 8.52 7.62 6.54
C ILE A 74 8.24 8.50 5.31
N VAL A 75 8.36 7.92 4.14
CA VAL A 75 7.88 8.52 2.89
C VAL A 75 6.87 7.59 2.23
N ILE A 76 5.63 8.08 2.08
CA ILE A 76 4.54 7.39 1.37
C ILE A 76 4.53 7.88 -0.07
N ILE A 77 4.71 6.98 -1.04
CA ILE A 77 4.78 7.34 -2.46
C ILE A 77 3.50 6.89 -3.16
N THR A 78 2.67 7.89 -3.51
CA THR A 78 1.43 7.70 -4.26
C THR A 78 1.53 8.30 -5.67
N ALA A 79 2.70 8.86 -6.00
CA ALA A 79 2.96 9.49 -7.29
C ALA A 79 2.91 8.46 -8.43
N GLY A 80 2.20 8.80 -9.49
CA GLY A 80 2.00 7.95 -10.66
C GLY A 80 0.74 8.38 -11.40
N ILE A 81 0.55 7.84 -12.60
CA ILE A 81 -0.66 8.08 -13.39
C ILE A 81 -1.55 6.83 -13.39
N PRO A 82 -2.88 6.98 -13.38
CA PRO A 82 -3.78 5.87 -13.65
C PRO A 82 -3.75 5.54 -15.15
N ARG A 83 -4.16 4.30 -15.50
CA ARG A 83 -4.30 3.90 -16.89
C ARG A 83 -5.34 4.78 -17.59
N LYS A 84 -4.95 5.36 -18.72
CA LYS A 84 -5.83 6.20 -19.54
C LYS A 84 -6.42 5.37 -20.70
N PRO A 85 -7.60 5.74 -21.25
CA PRO A 85 -8.10 5.12 -22.46
C PRO A 85 -7.07 5.17 -23.60
N GLY A 86 -6.86 4.04 -24.28
CA GLY A 86 -5.87 3.91 -25.36
C GLY A 86 -4.42 3.67 -24.92
N MET A 87 -4.11 3.72 -23.62
CA MET A 87 -2.78 3.41 -23.09
C MET A 87 -2.58 1.90 -22.96
N SER A 88 -1.48 1.39 -23.53
CA SER A 88 -1.09 -0.01 -23.34
C SER A 88 -0.61 -0.27 -21.91
N ARG A 89 -0.43 -1.55 -21.54
CA ARG A 89 0.16 -1.93 -20.26
C ARG A 89 1.62 -1.48 -20.16
N ASP A 90 2.38 -1.62 -21.25
CA ASP A 90 3.79 -1.23 -21.33
C ASP A 90 3.96 0.28 -21.21
N ASP A 91 3.08 1.08 -21.82
CA ASP A 91 3.11 2.54 -21.71
C ASP A 91 2.89 2.99 -20.26
N LEU A 92 1.93 2.38 -19.56
CA LEU A 92 1.66 2.68 -18.16
C LEU A 92 2.84 2.29 -17.29
N LEU A 93 3.39 1.08 -17.48
CA LEU A 93 4.53 0.57 -16.73
C LEU A 93 5.75 1.45 -16.92
N SER A 94 6.12 1.79 -18.16
CA SER A 94 7.25 2.65 -18.49
C SER A 94 7.09 4.07 -17.90
N THR A 95 5.89 4.65 -18.00
CA THR A 95 5.61 5.98 -17.44
C THR A 95 5.76 5.98 -15.92
N ASN A 96 5.12 5.03 -15.23
CA ASN A 96 5.17 4.99 -13.76
C ASN A 96 6.56 4.57 -13.25
N MET A 97 7.31 3.75 -13.97
CA MET A 97 8.72 3.46 -13.69
C MET A 97 9.57 4.75 -13.73
N GLY A 98 9.43 5.57 -14.77
CA GLY A 98 10.14 6.84 -14.88
C GLY A 98 9.81 7.80 -13.74
N ILE A 99 8.52 7.92 -13.38
CA ILE A 99 8.06 8.73 -12.25
C ILE A 99 8.66 8.19 -10.94
N MET A 100 8.58 6.89 -10.68
CA MET A 100 9.09 6.26 -9.46
C MET A 100 10.59 6.46 -9.33
N LYS A 101 11.37 6.20 -10.39
CA LYS A 101 12.82 6.45 -10.41
C LYS A 101 13.16 7.89 -10.03
N SER A 102 12.50 8.86 -10.68
CA SER A 102 12.72 10.29 -10.43
C SER A 102 12.42 10.67 -8.99
N VAL A 103 11.23 10.30 -8.50
CA VAL A 103 10.77 10.62 -7.14
C VAL A 103 11.68 9.99 -6.09
N VAL A 104 11.95 8.69 -6.20
CA VAL A 104 12.72 7.96 -5.19
C VAL A 104 14.17 8.43 -5.13
N THR A 105 14.77 8.76 -6.28
CA THR A 105 16.13 9.31 -6.30
C THR A 105 16.25 10.60 -5.50
N GLU A 106 15.29 11.51 -5.63
CA GLU A 106 15.31 12.77 -4.88
C GLU A 106 14.96 12.57 -3.39
N VAL A 107 13.99 11.70 -3.12
CA VAL A 107 13.60 11.32 -1.74
C VAL A 107 14.79 10.67 -1.00
N ALA A 108 15.51 9.75 -1.63
CA ALA A 108 16.65 9.07 -1.01
C ALA A 108 17.79 10.04 -0.64
N LYS A 109 18.00 11.10 -1.44
CA LYS A 109 18.95 12.19 -1.12
C LYS A 109 18.50 13.03 0.07
N ALA A 110 17.19 13.37 0.11
CA ALA A 110 16.63 14.25 1.13
C ALA A 110 16.42 13.56 2.49
N ALA A 111 16.00 12.29 2.47
CA ALA A 111 15.64 11.49 3.63
C ALA A 111 16.28 10.08 3.57
N PRO A 112 17.63 9.97 3.67
CA PRO A 112 18.35 8.70 3.44
C PRO A 112 18.04 7.61 4.49
N ASP A 113 17.53 7.99 5.64
CA ASP A 113 17.20 7.06 6.73
C ASP A 113 15.71 6.70 6.81
N SER A 114 14.89 7.23 5.89
CA SER A 114 13.43 6.98 5.89
C SER A 114 13.07 5.54 5.49
N ILE A 115 11.84 5.16 5.83
CA ILE A 115 11.18 3.95 5.32
C ILE A 115 10.25 4.37 4.20
N LEU A 116 10.29 3.66 3.06
CA LEU A 116 9.42 3.90 1.91
C LEU A 116 8.19 3.00 1.99
N ILE A 117 7.00 3.59 1.90
CA ILE A 117 5.74 2.88 1.69
C ILE A 117 5.26 3.19 0.27
N ILE A 118 5.32 2.19 -0.60
CA ILE A 118 4.94 2.31 -2.00
C ILE A 118 3.44 2.03 -2.16
N VAL A 119 2.75 2.92 -2.86
CA VAL A 119 1.31 2.81 -3.17
C VAL A 119 1.04 2.82 -4.67
N SER A 120 1.99 3.36 -5.44
CA SER A 120 1.90 3.50 -6.91
C SER A 120 1.82 2.14 -7.61
N ASN A 121 1.03 2.06 -8.69
CA ASN A 121 0.81 0.85 -9.47
C ASN A 121 1.59 0.83 -10.80
N PRO A 122 1.96 -0.37 -11.29
CA PRO A 122 1.78 -1.71 -10.72
C PRO A 122 2.64 -1.90 -9.47
N LEU A 123 2.00 -2.19 -8.32
CA LEU A 123 2.61 -2.04 -7.01
C LEU A 123 3.92 -2.83 -6.84
N ASP A 124 3.86 -4.14 -7.06
CA ASP A 124 4.99 -5.04 -6.80
C ASP A 124 6.18 -4.65 -7.67
N ALA A 125 5.93 -4.31 -8.93
CA ALA A 125 6.93 -3.81 -9.86
C ALA A 125 7.52 -2.46 -9.42
N MET A 126 6.68 -1.54 -8.91
CA MET A 126 7.15 -0.24 -8.43
C MET A 126 7.99 -0.36 -7.14
N CYS A 127 7.78 -1.39 -6.32
CA CYS A 127 8.65 -1.69 -5.18
C CYS A 127 10.07 -2.05 -5.62
N HIS A 128 10.23 -2.85 -6.69
CA HIS A 128 11.54 -3.14 -7.29
C HIS A 128 12.23 -1.86 -7.77
N VAL A 129 11.51 -1.05 -8.55
CA VAL A 129 12.05 0.23 -9.03
C VAL A 129 12.45 1.15 -7.88
N ALA A 130 11.67 1.19 -6.81
CA ALA A 130 11.96 2.01 -5.64
C ALA A 130 13.19 1.51 -4.88
N MET A 131 13.35 0.20 -4.71
CA MET A 131 14.52 -0.39 -4.07
C MET A 131 15.79 -0.10 -4.87
N ASP A 132 15.77 -0.33 -6.17
CA ASP A 132 16.91 -0.09 -7.06
C ASP A 132 17.29 1.40 -7.09
N ALA A 133 16.31 2.31 -7.18
CA ALA A 133 16.56 3.74 -7.28
C ALA A 133 17.02 4.37 -5.95
N SER A 134 16.57 3.85 -4.80
CA SER A 134 16.96 4.36 -3.49
C SER A 134 18.28 3.79 -3.00
N GLY A 135 18.60 2.55 -3.36
CA GLY A 135 19.67 1.77 -2.74
C GLY A 135 19.39 1.45 -1.26
N PHE A 136 18.14 1.56 -0.82
CA PHE A 136 17.76 1.26 0.56
C PHE A 136 17.76 -0.25 0.81
N PRO A 137 18.03 -0.69 2.05
CA PRO A 137 17.92 -2.09 2.40
C PRO A 137 16.46 -2.56 2.28
N LYS A 138 16.27 -3.85 1.99
CA LYS A 138 14.96 -4.44 1.68
C LYS A 138 13.90 -4.21 2.76
N GLU A 139 14.32 -4.12 4.02
CA GLU A 139 13.45 -3.90 5.17
C GLU A 139 12.82 -2.50 5.17
N ARG A 140 13.42 -1.55 4.45
CA ARG A 140 12.96 -0.16 4.38
C ARG A 140 12.17 0.18 3.10
N VAL A 141 11.89 -0.79 2.24
CA VAL A 141 11.02 -0.62 1.06
C VAL A 141 9.86 -1.59 1.16
N ILE A 142 8.65 -1.07 1.34
CA ILE A 142 7.47 -1.88 1.65
C ILE A 142 6.31 -1.43 0.76
N GLY A 143 5.65 -2.38 0.11
CA GLY A 143 4.48 -2.11 -0.73
C GLY A 143 3.16 -2.25 0.03
N MET A 144 2.28 -1.28 -0.15
CA MET A 144 0.90 -1.30 0.36
C MET A 144 0.03 -2.12 -0.61
N ALA A 145 -0.14 -3.41 -0.30
CA ALA A 145 -0.83 -4.39 -1.14
C ALA A 145 -1.92 -5.13 -0.34
N GLY A 146 -1.56 -6.24 0.26
CA GLY A 146 -2.46 -7.12 0.98
C GLY A 146 -3.20 -6.45 2.15
N VAL A 147 -2.66 -5.39 2.75
CA VAL A 147 -3.39 -4.59 3.77
C VAL A 147 -4.70 -4.07 3.22
N LEU A 148 -4.68 -3.49 2.01
CA LEU A 148 -5.88 -3.02 1.33
C LEU A 148 -6.78 -4.18 0.88
N ASP A 149 -6.20 -5.23 0.30
CA ASP A 149 -6.97 -6.35 -0.25
C ASP A 149 -7.64 -7.14 0.88
N SER A 150 -6.94 -7.31 2.00
CA SER A 150 -7.51 -7.90 3.21
C SER A 150 -8.60 -7.02 3.83
N ALA A 151 -8.45 -5.69 3.79
CA ALA A 151 -9.49 -4.78 4.27
C ALA A 151 -10.78 -4.90 3.45
N ARG A 152 -10.68 -5.09 2.12
CA ARG A 152 -11.83 -5.37 1.25
C ARG A 152 -12.50 -6.69 1.64
N PHE A 153 -11.71 -7.75 1.77
CA PHE A 153 -12.22 -9.07 2.16
C PHE A 153 -12.90 -9.03 3.52
N ARG A 154 -12.29 -8.37 4.53
CA ARG A 154 -12.89 -8.13 5.85
C ARG A 154 -14.22 -7.40 5.75
N ALA A 155 -14.30 -6.35 4.96
CA ALA A 155 -15.53 -5.59 4.77
C ALA A 155 -16.64 -6.45 4.14
N PHE A 156 -16.32 -7.25 3.13
CA PHE A 156 -17.29 -8.11 2.47
C PHE A 156 -17.76 -9.26 3.35
N ILE A 157 -16.88 -9.85 4.17
CA ILE A 157 -17.26 -10.85 5.18
C ILE A 157 -18.19 -10.22 6.22
N ALA A 158 -17.86 -9.02 6.71
CA ALA A 158 -18.68 -8.32 7.69
C ALA A 158 -20.08 -7.98 7.15
N MET A 159 -20.18 -7.54 5.88
CA MET A 159 -21.44 -7.30 5.20
C MET A 159 -22.27 -8.57 5.02
N GLU A 160 -21.64 -9.69 4.67
CA GLU A 160 -22.31 -10.98 4.46
C GLU A 160 -22.96 -11.52 5.75
N LEU A 161 -22.27 -11.33 6.87
CA LEU A 161 -22.70 -11.85 8.17
C LEU A 161 -23.46 -10.82 9.02
N ASP A 162 -23.58 -9.57 8.56
CA ASP A 162 -24.15 -8.45 9.32
C ASP A 162 -23.49 -8.30 10.70
N VAL A 163 -22.13 -8.29 10.71
CA VAL A 163 -21.32 -8.16 11.92
C VAL A 163 -20.37 -6.97 11.87
N SER A 164 -19.81 -6.59 13.01
CA SER A 164 -18.81 -5.53 13.07
C SER A 164 -17.54 -5.87 12.27
N ALA A 165 -17.14 -4.98 11.37
CA ALA A 165 -15.88 -5.12 10.62
C ALA A 165 -14.66 -5.08 11.56
N GLU A 166 -14.77 -4.53 12.76
CA GLU A 166 -13.70 -4.52 13.77
C GLU A 166 -13.36 -5.94 14.26
N ASN A 167 -14.38 -6.82 14.35
CA ASN A 167 -14.22 -8.22 14.77
C ASN A 167 -13.78 -9.15 13.63
N THR A 168 -13.65 -8.63 12.40
CA THR A 168 -13.32 -9.44 11.23
C THR A 168 -11.83 -9.34 10.90
N HIS A 169 -11.17 -10.48 10.79
CA HIS A 169 -9.78 -10.59 10.37
C HIS A 169 -9.69 -11.40 9.09
N ALA A 170 -8.80 -11.02 8.18
CA ALA A 170 -8.57 -11.75 6.95
C ALA A 170 -7.13 -11.54 6.47
N PHE A 171 -6.63 -12.52 5.70
CA PHE A 171 -5.36 -12.43 5.00
C PHE A 171 -5.57 -12.59 3.49
N VAL A 172 -4.94 -11.71 2.74
CA VAL A 172 -4.80 -11.81 1.29
C VAL A 172 -3.32 -11.70 0.96
N LEU A 173 -2.77 -12.72 0.32
CA LEU A 173 -1.37 -12.81 -0.08
C LEU A 173 -1.23 -12.60 -1.60
N GLY A 174 0.00 -12.71 -2.10
CA GLY A 174 0.29 -12.64 -3.53
C GLY A 174 0.51 -11.22 -4.03
N GLY A 175 0.67 -11.06 -5.33
CA GLY A 175 0.78 -9.77 -6.01
C GLY A 175 -0.51 -8.97 -5.94
N HIS A 176 -0.38 -7.64 -5.92
CA HIS A 176 -1.52 -6.74 -5.85
C HIS A 176 -2.24 -6.66 -7.20
N GLY A 177 -3.44 -7.24 -7.29
CA GLY A 177 -4.26 -7.29 -8.51
C GLY A 177 -5.02 -8.60 -8.65
N ASP A 178 -5.30 -9.01 -9.88
CA ASP A 178 -6.16 -10.15 -10.19
C ASP A 178 -5.59 -11.49 -9.69
N THR A 179 -4.27 -11.56 -9.46
CA THR A 179 -3.56 -12.75 -9.00
C THR A 179 -3.42 -12.85 -7.48
N MET A 180 -4.08 -11.95 -6.72
CA MET A 180 -4.08 -12.00 -5.26
C MET A 180 -4.65 -13.34 -4.75
N VAL A 181 -4.18 -13.77 -3.58
CA VAL A 181 -4.51 -15.05 -2.97
C VAL A 181 -5.21 -14.82 -1.63
N PRO A 182 -6.54 -14.62 -1.59
CA PRO A 182 -7.29 -14.58 -0.36
C PRO A 182 -7.24 -15.94 0.35
N LEU A 183 -7.08 -15.91 1.68
CA LEU A 183 -6.95 -17.11 2.52
C LEU A 183 -8.16 -17.25 3.45
N PRO A 184 -9.26 -17.90 3.02
CA PRO A 184 -10.45 -18.12 3.88
C PRO A 184 -10.12 -18.86 5.16
N ARG A 185 -9.20 -19.84 5.14
CA ARG A 185 -8.74 -20.59 6.31
C ARG A 185 -8.14 -19.74 7.42
N TYR A 186 -7.49 -18.64 7.04
CA TYR A 186 -6.88 -17.65 7.94
C TYR A 186 -7.77 -16.42 8.16
N SER A 187 -9.05 -16.50 7.73
CA SER A 187 -10.00 -15.41 7.90
C SER A 187 -11.03 -15.78 8.96
N THR A 188 -11.25 -14.87 9.92
CA THR A 188 -12.07 -15.14 11.10
C THR A 188 -12.98 -13.98 11.45
N VAL A 189 -14.07 -14.27 12.15
CA VAL A 189 -14.89 -13.29 12.87
C VAL A 189 -14.82 -13.61 14.35
N ALA A 190 -14.30 -12.69 15.15
CA ALA A 190 -14.08 -12.90 16.59
C ALA A 190 -13.29 -14.20 16.92
N GLY A 191 -12.36 -14.60 16.05
CA GLY A 191 -11.57 -15.82 16.17
C GLY A 191 -12.23 -17.08 15.62
N ILE A 192 -13.50 -17.04 15.18
CA ILE A 192 -14.19 -18.16 14.55
C ILE A 192 -13.86 -18.17 13.06
N PRO A 193 -13.32 -19.26 12.49
CA PRO A 193 -13.04 -19.36 11.07
C PRO A 193 -14.29 -19.09 10.21
N ILE A 194 -14.16 -18.33 9.15
CA ILE A 194 -15.31 -18.03 8.27
C ILE A 194 -15.84 -19.28 7.57
N THR A 195 -15.04 -20.32 7.47
CA THR A 195 -15.43 -21.62 6.92
C THR A 195 -16.47 -22.36 7.78
N GLU A 196 -16.62 -21.94 9.06
CA GLU A 196 -17.68 -22.44 9.96
C GLU A 196 -18.94 -21.57 9.93
N LEU A 197 -18.83 -20.33 9.42
CA LEU A 197 -19.91 -19.33 9.47
C LEU A 197 -20.60 -19.13 8.12
N ILE A 198 -19.89 -19.39 7.01
CA ILE A 198 -20.32 -19.06 5.66
C ILE A 198 -20.18 -20.32 4.79
N SER A 199 -21.15 -20.60 3.90
CA SER A 199 -21.04 -21.73 2.98
C SER A 199 -19.88 -21.53 1.98
N LYS A 200 -19.35 -22.64 1.46
CA LYS A 200 -18.24 -22.63 0.52
C LYS A 200 -18.53 -21.74 -0.70
N GLU A 201 -19.73 -21.85 -1.28
CA GLU A 201 -20.15 -21.10 -2.47
C GLU A 201 -20.16 -19.59 -2.18
N ARG A 202 -20.58 -19.19 -0.96
CA ARG A 202 -20.58 -17.78 -0.57
C ARG A 202 -19.17 -17.27 -0.32
N ILE A 203 -18.29 -18.08 0.27
CA ILE A 203 -16.87 -17.74 0.43
C ILE A 203 -16.22 -17.51 -0.94
N GLU A 204 -16.44 -18.39 -1.91
CA GLU A 204 -15.94 -18.26 -3.28
C GLU A 204 -16.41 -16.96 -3.93
N ALA A 205 -17.70 -16.60 -3.75
CA ALA A 205 -18.24 -15.33 -4.24
C ALA A 205 -17.58 -14.10 -3.58
N LEU A 206 -17.30 -14.16 -2.26
CA LEU A 206 -16.61 -13.09 -1.54
C LEU A 206 -15.14 -12.95 -1.97
N VAL A 207 -14.46 -14.07 -2.21
CA VAL A 207 -13.09 -14.11 -2.75
C VAL A 207 -13.05 -13.45 -4.13
N GLU A 208 -13.96 -13.81 -5.03
CA GLU A 208 -14.04 -13.25 -6.38
C GLU A 208 -14.36 -11.74 -6.33
N ARG A 209 -15.29 -11.33 -5.49
CA ARG A 209 -15.60 -9.90 -5.27
C ARG A 209 -14.39 -9.13 -4.73
N THR A 210 -13.58 -9.76 -3.87
CA THR A 210 -12.36 -9.14 -3.33
C THR A 210 -11.34 -8.86 -4.42
N ARG A 211 -11.11 -9.84 -5.33
CA ARG A 211 -10.25 -9.66 -6.50
C ARG A 211 -10.71 -8.51 -7.38
N ASN A 212 -12.01 -8.39 -7.57
CA ASN A 212 -12.64 -7.36 -8.40
C ASN A 212 -12.95 -6.05 -7.66
N GLY A 213 -12.65 -5.94 -6.36
CA GLY A 213 -13.08 -4.79 -5.53
C GLY A 213 -12.59 -3.42 -6.02
N GLY A 214 -11.42 -3.35 -6.63
CA GLY A 214 -10.93 -2.13 -7.28
C GLY A 214 -11.74 -1.77 -8.53
N ALA A 215 -12.02 -2.75 -9.39
CA ALA A 215 -12.80 -2.58 -10.61
C ALA A 215 -14.27 -2.21 -10.30
N GLU A 216 -14.87 -2.80 -9.27
CA GLU A 216 -16.23 -2.46 -8.80
C GLU A 216 -16.32 -0.97 -8.45
N ILE A 217 -15.35 -0.42 -7.71
CA ILE A 217 -15.33 1.00 -7.34
C ILE A 217 -15.14 1.90 -8.57
N VAL A 218 -14.23 1.55 -9.47
CA VAL A 218 -14.03 2.29 -10.75
C VAL A 218 -15.31 2.29 -11.57
N GLY A 219 -15.99 1.16 -11.64
CA GLY A 219 -17.28 1.03 -12.34
C GLY A 219 -18.38 1.92 -11.76
N LEU A 220 -18.41 2.11 -10.44
CA LEU A 220 -19.37 2.99 -9.75
C LEU A 220 -19.02 4.48 -9.89
N LEU A 221 -17.73 4.83 -9.70
CA LEU A 221 -17.26 6.21 -9.75
C LEU A 221 -17.25 6.80 -11.16
N LYS A 222 -17.13 5.96 -12.20
CA LYS A 222 -16.98 6.34 -13.63
C LYS A 222 -15.67 7.10 -13.94
N THR A 223 -15.16 7.87 -12.99
CA THR A 223 -13.90 8.63 -13.11
C THR A 223 -13.05 8.42 -11.84
N GLY A 224 -11.75 8.20 -12.00
CA GLY A 224 -10.84 7.95 -10.89
C GLY A 224 -10.83 6.50 -10.41
N SER A 225 -10.34 6.28 -9.21
CA SER A 225 -10.21 4.97 -8.56
C SER A 225 -10.47 5.09 -7.06
N ALA A 226 -10.47 3.98 -6.34
CA ALA A 226 -10.53 3.98 -4.87
C ALA A 226 -9.39 4.82 -4.28
N TYR A 227 -9.67 5.61 -3.24
CA TYR A 227 -8.65 6.42 -2.57
C TYR A 227 -8.80 6.45 -1.04
N TYR A 228 -9.99 6.29 -0.48
CA TYR A 228 -10.15 6.26 0.98
C TYR A 228 -9.51 5.02 1.61
N ALA A 229 -9.80 3.84 1.07
CA ALA A 229 -9.28 2.58 1.60
C ALA A 229 -7.77 2.43 1.40
N PRO A 230 -7.17 2.72 0.20
CA PRO A 230 -5.72 2.67 0.04
C PRO A 230 -4.98 3.68 0.91
N ALA A 231 -5.52 4.90 1.10
CA ALA A 231 -4.95 5.86 2.03
C ALA A 231 -4.97 5.35 3.48
N SER A 232 -6.09 4.75 3.91
CA SER A 232 -6.20 4.17 5.25
C SER A 232 -5.22 3.01 5.45
N ALA A 233 -5.04 2.15 4.44
CA ALA A 233 -4.11 1.04 4.47
C ALA A 233 -2.64 1.51 4.60
N ALA A 234 -2.24 2.52 3.82
CA ALA A 234 -0.90 3.11 3.93
C ALA A 234 -0.67 3.77 5.30
N VAL A 235 -1.68 4.45 5.86
CA VAL A 235 -1.61 5.06 7.19
C VAL A 235 -1.59 4.00 8.29
N GLU A 236 -2.28 2.86 8.15
CA GLU A 236 -2.18 1.74 9.09
C GLU A 236 -0.75 1.18 9.15
N MET A 237 -0.10 1.04 8.00
CA MET A 237 1.32 0.63 7.94
C MET A 237 2.22 1.68 8.59
N ALA A 238 2.04 2.96 8.26
CA ALA A 238 2.81 4.05 8.86
C ALA A 238 2.61 4.12 10.39
N GLU A 239 1.40 3.95 10.89
CA GLU A 239 1.11 3.91 12.33
C GLU A 239 1.79 2.71 13.02
N ALA A 240 1.81 1.53 12.38
CA ALA A 240 2.49 0.36 12.91
C ALA A 240 4.00 0.60 13.07
N ILE A 241 4.61 1.30 12.11
CA ILE A 241 6.04 1.66 12.12
C ILE A 241 6.32 2.77 13.15
N ILE A 242 5.60 3.89 13.09
CA ILE A 242 5.80 5.07 13.95
C ILE A 242 5.70 4.72 15.44
N ARG A 243 4.71 3.88 15.78
CA ARG A 243 4.41 3.48 17.16
C ARG A 243 5.07 2.17 17.56
N ASP A 244 5.93 1.64 16.72
CA ASP A 244 6.60 0.33 16.93
C ASP A 244 5.65 -0.80 17.37
N LYS A 245 4.48 -0.89 16.73
CA LYS A 245 3.40 -1.78 17.18
C LYS A 245 3.69 -3.26 17.00
N LYS A 246 4.72 -3.62 16.20
CA LYS A 246 5.02 -5.02 15.82
C LYS A 246 3.79 -5.73 15.23
N LYS A 247 3.00 -4.98 14.49
CA LYS A 247 1.76 -5.49 13.89
C LYS A 247 2.08 -6.40 12.72
N ILE A 248 1.40 -7.55 12.64
CA ILE A 248 1.51 -8.44 11.48
C ILE A 248 0.48 -7.99 10.45
N LEU A 249 0.96 -7.55 9.29
CA LEU A 249 0.14 -7.09 8.18
C LEU A 249 0.59 -7.75 6.88
N PRO A 250 -0.31 -8.08 5.94
CA PRO A 250 0.07 -8.54 4.62
C PRO A 250 0.58 -7.38 3.77
N CYS A 251 1.88 -7.34 3.53
CA CYS A 251 2.57 -6.29 2.77
C CYS A 251 3.41 -6.90 1.66
N ALA A 252 3.61 -6.16 0.57
CA ALA A 252 4.60 -6.56 -0.43
C ALA A 252 6.00 -6.22 0.09
N VAL A 253 6.82 -7.25 0.24
CA VAL A 253 8.22 -7.14 0.69
C VAL A 253 9.11 -8.01 -0.19
N TYR A 254 10.40 -7.68 -0.23
CA TYR A 254 11.39 -8.45 -0.97
C TYR A 254 11.70 -9.76 -0.25
N LEU A 255 11.39 -10.87 -0.91
CA LEU A 255 11.66 -12.21 -0.41
C LEU A 255 13.03 -12.71 -0.88
N ASP A 256 13.73 -13.43 0.00
CA ASP A 256 15.03 -14.06 -0.23
C ASP A 256 15.03 -15.54 0.16
N GLY A 257 13.94 -16.22 -0.15
CA GLY A 257 13.76 -17.66 0.07
C GLY A 257 12.51 -18.03 0.85
N GLU A 258 11.88 -17.07 1.51
CA GLU A 258 10.62 -17.28 2.21
C GLU A 258 9.54 -17.75 1.21
N TYR A 259 8.71 -18.69 1.59
CA TYR A 259 7.72 -19.36 0.73
C TYR A 259 8.32 -20.00 -0.54
N GLY A 260 9.66 -20.25 -0.58
CA GLY A 260 10.36 -20.74 -1.77
C GLY A 260 10.54 -19.68 -2.87
N ILE A 261 10.23 -18.41 -2.62
CA ILE A 261 10.30 -17.30 -3.57
C ILE A 261 11.56 -16.48 -3.27
N ARG A 262 12.30 -16.10 -4.32
CA ARG A 262 13.53 -15.30 -4.21
C ARG A 262 13.50 -14.11 -5.16
N ASP A 263 14.22 -13.05 -4.77
CA ASP A 263 14.49 -11.87 -5.58
C ASP A 263 13.22 -11.17 -6.10
N LEU A 264 12.13 -11.22 -5.30
CA LEU A 264 10.83 -10.72 -5.73
C LEU A 264 10.07 -10.03 -4.60
N PHE A 265 9.49 -8.87 -4.88
CA PHE A 265 8.48 -8.27 -4.01
C PHE A 265 7.15 -8.99 -4.21
N ILE A 266 6.58 -9.48 -3.10
CA ILE A 266 5.26 -10.12 -3.11
C ILE A 266 4.58 -9.95 -1.75
N GLY A 267 3.25 -9.91 -1.74
CA GLY A 267 2.42 -9.77 -0.55
C GLY A 267 2.44 -11.03 0.32
N VAL A 268 2.97 -10.91 1.52
CA VAL A 268 3.04 -11.97 2.55
C VAL A 268 2.81 -11.37 3.94
N PRO A 269 2.54 -12.18 4.98
CA PRO A 269 2.44 -11.66 6.34
C PRO A 269 3.79 -11.13 6.83
N VAL A 270 3.82 -9.85 7.25
CA VAL A 270 5.04 -9.15 7.66
C VAL A 270 4.82 -8.51 9.03
N LYS A 271 5.76 -8.70 9.94
CA LYS A 271 5.82 -7.94 11.20
C LYS A 271 6.42 -6.57 10.93
N LEU A 272 5.58 -5.53 11.06
CA LEU A 272 5.98 -4.13 10.92
C LEU A 272 6.29 -3.50 12.28
N GLY A 273 7.44 -2.87 12.37
CA GLY A 273 7.87 -2.10 13.53
C GLY A 273 8.75 -0.92 13.12
N GLU A 274 9.41 -0.29 14.09
CA GLU A 274 10.21 0.94 13.87
C GLU A 274 11.30 0.81 12.81
N LYS A 275 11.77 -0.42 12.52
CA LYS A 275 12.79 -0.70 11.50
C LYS A 275 12.20 -1.02 10.12
N GLY A 276 10.88 -0.93 9.96
CA GLY A 276 10.18 -1.29 8.74
C GLY A 276 9.70 -2.74 8.75
N ALA A 277 9.99 -3.50 7.70
CA ALA A 277 9.66 -4.93 7.59
C ALA A 277 10.65 -5.77 8.38
N GLU A 278 10.35 -6.04 9.65
CA GLU A 278 11.30 -6.67 10.58
C GLU A 278 11.38 -8.19 10.45
N GLN A 279 10.29 -8.81 9.97
CA GLN A 279 10.24 -10.26 9.83
C GLN A 279 9.11 -10.64 8.86
N VAL A 280 9.40 -11.52 7.92
CA VAL A 280 8.37 -12.27 7.19
C VAL A 280 7.88 -13.42 8.09
N ILE A 281 6.57 -13.60 8.17
CA ILE A 281 5.96 -14.70 8.91
C ILE A 281 5.49 -15.74 7.89
N GLU A 282 6.17 -16.87 7.83
CA GLU A 282 5.73 -18.00 7.01
C GLU A 282 4.60 -18.74 7.73
N ILE A 283 3.43 -18.77 7.09
CA ILE A 283 2.27 -19.53 7.54
C ILE A 283 2.15 -20.80 6.70
N GLU A 284 1.57 -21.84 7.27
CA GLU A 284 1.34 -23.09 6.55
C GLU A 284 0.25 -22.90 5.49
N LEU A 285 0.59 -23.13 4.22
CA LEU A 285 -0.31 -23.10 3.08
C LEU A 285 -0.70 -24.52 2.67
N THR A 286 -1.91 -24.70 2.15
CA THR A 286 -2.26 -25.93 1.43
C THR A 286 -1.52 -25.97 0.09
N ASP A 287 -1.51 -27.12 -0.57
CA ASP A 287 -0.89 -27.26 -1.89
C ASP A 287 -1.52 -26.28 -2.88
N GLU A 288 -2.85 -26.13 -2.88
CA GLU A 288 -3.57 -25.20 -3.75
C GLU A 288 -3.26 -23.72 -3.43
N GLU A 289 -3.16 -23.37 -2.14
CA GLU A 289 -2.79 -22.01 -1.72
C GLU A 289 -1.34 -21.70 -2.12
N SER A 290 -0.43 -22.67 -1.98
CA SER A 290 0.96 -22.56 -2.38
C SER A 290 1.10 -22.41 -3.90
N GLU A 291 0.42 -23.26 -4.68
CA GLU A 291 0.39 -23.15 -6.14
C GLU A 291 -0.14 -21.79 -6.60
N ALA A 292 -1.22 -21.29 -5.96
CA ALA A 292 -1.77 -19.96 -6.26
C ALA A 292 -0.78 -18.84 -5.94
N LEU A 293 -0.04 -18.93 -4.82
CA LEU A 293 0.99 -17.95 -4.46
C LEU A 293 2.15 -17.96 -5.46
N HIS A 294 2.62 -19.14 -5.89
CA HIS A 294 3.68 -19.25 -6.90
C HIS A 294 3.22 -18.77 -8.29
N ALA A 295 1.98 -19.04 -8.67
CA ALA A 295 1.41 -18.47 -9.90
C ALA A 295 1.33 -16.95 -9.86
N SER A 296 0.96 -16.38 -8.70
CA SER A 296 0.96 -14.94 -8.45
C SER A 296 2.39 -14.37 -8.53
N ALA A 297 3.38 -15.05 -7.94
CA ALA A 297 4.78 -14.67 -8.01
C ALA A 297 5.30 -14.67 -9.47
N ALA A 298 4.94 -15.67 -10.26
CA ALA A 298 5.30 -15.72 -11.68
C ALA A 298 4.71 -14.54 -12.48
N ALA A 299 3.50 -14.11 -12.16
CA ALA A 299 2.89 -12.94 -12.79
C ALA A 299 3.64 -11.63 -12.42
N VAL A 300 4.06 -11.49 -11.16
CA VAL A 300 4.89 -10.35 -10.72
C VAL A 300 6.26 -10.39 -11.38
N GLN A 301 6.89 -11.59 -11.48
CA GLN A 301 8.17 -11.75 -12.17
C GLN A 301 8.09 -11.26 -13.62
N GLY A 302 7.00 -11.58 -14.32
CA GLY A 302 6.77 -11.06 -15.67
C GLY A 302 6.76 -9.53 -15.75
N LEU A 303 6.22 -8.83 -14.73
CA LEU A 303 6.28 -7.37 -14.64
C LEU A 303 7.70 -6.85 -14.40
N VAL A 304 8.47 -7.54 -13.56
CA VAL A 304 9.87 -7.19 -13.30
C VAL A 304 10.73 -7.38 -14.57
N ASP A 305 10.47 -8.44 -15.32
CA ASP A 305 11.16 -8.69 -16.60
C ASP A 305 10.80 -7.62 -17.65
N ASP A 306 9.53 -7.19 -17.68
CA ASP A 306 9.10 -6.08 -18.52
C ASP A 306 9.80 -4.76 -18.13
N ILE A 307 9.97 -4.46 -16.84
CA ILE A 307 10.74 -3.31 -16.35
C ILE A 307 12.19 -3.37 -16.89
N LYS A 308 12.86 -4.52 -16.77
CA LYS A 308 14.24 -4.69 -17.27
C LYS A 308 14.33 -4.52 -18.79
N ARG A 309 13.29 -4.91 -19.53
CA ARG A 309 13.22 -4.74 -20.99
C ARG A 309 12.98 -3.27 -21.40
N LEU A 310 12.24 -2.52 -20.61
CA LEU A 310 11.81 -1.14 -20.91
C LEU A 310 12.79 -0.08 -20.39
N GLY A 311 13.60 -0.39 -19.39
CA GLY A 311 14.54 0.53 -18.71
C GLY A 311 15.95 0.29 -18.99
#